data_da58230107cf448e2e673d84decdc233
#
_entry.id   da58230107cf448e2e673d84decdc233
#
_cell.length_a   1.000
_cell.length_b   1.000
_cell.length_c   1.000
_cell.angle_alpha   90.00
_cell.angle_beta   90.00
_cell.angle_gamma   90.00
#
_symmetry.space_group_name_H-M   'P 1'
#
loop_
_entity.id
_entity.type
_entity.pdbx_description
1 polymer ?
#
loop_
_entity_poly.entity_id
_entity_poly.type
_entity_poly.pdbx_seq_one_letter_code
_entity_poly.pdbx_strand_id
1 'polypeptide(L)' 'MERIGISVEEAAQLLGVCPNTVYALTRRADFPAFKAGSRTIISVDGLRDWARREAEQSADKRA' A
#
# COMPACT_ATOMS: atom_id res chain seq x y z
N MET A 1 8.98 -11.61 14.80
CA MET A 1 9.73 -11.42 13.54
C MET A 1 8.96 -10.47 12.65
N GLU A 2 9.62 -9.43 12.20
CA GLU A 2 8.97 -8.45 11.32
C GLU A 2 8.83 -9.00 9.91
N ARG A 3 7.67 -8.74 9.31
CA ARG A 3 7.44 -9.09 7.92
C ARG A 3 7.91 -7.94 7.04
N ILE A 4 8.63 -8.27 5.98
CA ILE A 4 9.01 -7.27 4.99
C ILE A 4 7.96 -7.16 3.89
N GLY A 5 7.07 -8.15 3.79
CA GLY A 5 5.99 -8.14 2.82
C GLY A 5 4.71 -8.66 3.44
N ILE A 6 3.57 -8.11 3.00
CA ILE A 6 2.25 -8.50 3.51
C ILE A 6 1.30 -8.70 2.33
N SER A 7 0.17 -9.35 2.62
CA SER A 7 -0.85 -9.59 1.61
C SER A 7 -1.65 -8.32 1.34
N VAL A 8 -2.46 -8.35 0.28
CA VAL A 8 -3.35 -7.23 -0.05
C VAL A 8 -4.34 -6.99 1.09
N GLU A 9 -4.88 -8.07 1.67
CA GLU A 9 -5.84 -7.94 2.77
C GLU A 9 -5.20 -7.33 4.01
N GLU A 10 -3.98 -7.72 4.32
CA GLU A 10 -3.27 -7.14 5.45
C GLU A 10 -2.95 -5.67 5.22
N ALA A 11 -2.55 -5.33 4.00
CA ALA A 11 -2.29 -3.93 3.65
C ALA A 11 -3.56 -3.09 3.80
N ALA A 12 -4.70 -3.65 3.39
CA ALA A 12 -5.98 -2.95 3.53
C ALA A 12 -6.29 -2.67 5.00
N GLN A 13 -6.03 -3.62 5.87
CA GLN A 13 -6.24 -3.42 7.31
C GLN A 13 -5.33 -2.35 7.87
N LEU A 14 -4.07 -2.34 7.46
CA LEU A 14 -3.11 -1.34 7.91
C LEU A 14 -3.47 0.06 7.43
N LEU A 15 -4.00 0.17 6.23
CA LEU A 15 -4.41 1.45 5.66
C LEU A 15 -5.81 1.87 6.11
N GLY A 16 -6.60 0.94 6.62
CA GLY A 16 -7.96 1.21 7.03
C GLY A 16 -8.93 1.37 5.87
N VAL A 17 -8.70 0.63 4.78
CA VAL A 17 -9.54 0.69 3.58
C VAL A 17 -9.98 -0.72 3.19
N CYS A 18 -10.88 -0.79 2.21
CA CYS A 18 -11.33 -2.08 1.68
C CYS A 18 -10.25 -2.74 0.84
N PRO A 19 -10.16 -4.08 0.82
CA PRO A 19 -9.20 -4.76 -0.05
C PRO A 19 -9.31 -4.37 -1.52
N ASN A 20 -10.54 -4.12 -2.00
CA ASN A 20 -10.73 -3.68 -3.39
C ASN A 20 -9.98 -2.39 -3.69
N THR A 21 -9.93 -1.48 -2.71
CA THR A 21 -9.18 -0.24 -2.85
C THR A 21 -7.69 -0.53 -3.02
N VAL A 22 -7.16 -1.47 -2.24
CA VAL A 22 -5.75 -1.83 -2.34
C VAL A 22 -5.46 -2.48 -3.69
N TYR A 23 -6.36 -3.33 -4.19
CA TYR A 23 -6.18 -3.93 -5.52
C TYR A 23 -6.10 -2.86 -6.59
N ALA A 24 -6.92 -1.81 -6.49
CA ALA A 24 -6.84 -0.69 -7.43
C ALA A 24 -5.51 0.05 -7.30
N LEU A 25 -5.02 0.21 -6.08
CA LEU A 25 -3.75 0.88 -5.83
C LEU A 25 -2.57 0.10 -6.39
N THR A 26 -2.64 -1.23 -6.41
CA THR A 26 -1.54 -2.04 -6.93
C THR A 26 -1.31 -1.83 -8.42
N ARG A 27 -2.25 -1.22 -9.12
CA ARG A 27 -2.10 -0.91 -10.54
C ARG A 27 -1.29 0.35 -10.76
N ARG A 28 -1.10 1.14 -9.72
CA ARG A 28 -0.30 2.36 -9.83
C ARG A 28 1.18 2.01 -9.82
N ALA A 29 1.95 2.71 -10.64
CA ALA A 29 3.38 2.45 -10.75
C ALA A 29 4.15 2.83 -9.48
N ASP A 30 3.61 3.79 -8.72
CA ASP A 30 4.28 4.29 -7.51
C ASP A 30 3.93 3.50 -6.25
N PHE A 31 2.99 2.57 -6.34
CA PHE A 31 2.58 1.80 -5.16
C PHE A 31 3.59 0.67 -4.91
N PRO A 32 3.98 0.45 -3.64
CA PRO A 32 5.04 -0.52 -3.32
C PRO A 32 4.53 -1.97 -3.31
N ALA A 33 4.10 -2.44 -4.46
CA ALA A 33 3.64 -3.80 -4.64
C ALA A 33 4.51 -4.54 -5.65
N PHE A 34 4.72 -5.83 -5.41
CA PHE A 34 5.47 -6.66 -6.34
C PHE A 34 4.87 -8.06 -6.34
N LYS A 35 5.18 -8.82 -7.38
CA LYS A 35 4.71 -10.19 -7.47
C LYS A 35 5.79 -11.16 -7.02
N ALA A 36 5.40 -12.08 -6.15
CA ALA A 36 6.25 -13.18 -5.72
C ALA A 36 5.51 -14.46 -6.11
N GLY A 37 5.96 -15.08 -7.20
CA GLY A 37 5.23 -16.21 -7.78
C GLY A 37 3.90 -15.72 -8.33
N SER A 38 2.81 -16.33 -7.89
CA SER A 38 1.47 -15.94 -8.31
C SER A 38 0.80 -14.96 -7.35
N ARG A 39 1.50 -14.54 -6.30
CA ARG A 39 0.92 -13.69 -5.26
C ARG A 39 1.41 -12.26 -5.40
N THR A 40 0.52 -11.32 -5.08
CA THR A 40 0.88 -9.91 -4.98
C THR A 40 1.27 -9.63 -3.52
N ILE A 41 2.47 -9.10 -3.35
CA ILE A 41 3.02 -8.77 -2.03
C ILE A 41 3.22 -7.26 -1.95
N ILE A 42 2.87 -6.68 -0.80
CA ILE A 42 3.08 -5.25 -0.56
C ILE A 42 4.25 -5.09 0.41
N SER A 43 5.23 -4.27 0.03
CA SER A 43 6.37 -3.98 0.89
C SER A 43 5.92 -3.13 2.08
N VAL A 44 6.20 -3.58 3.31
CA VAL A 44 5.79 -2.86 4.52
C VAL A 44 6.48 -1.50 4.60
N ASP A 45 7.81 -1.48 4.41
CA ASP A 45 8.55 -0.22 4.47
C ASP A 45 8.12 0.72 3.35
N GLY A 46 7.94 0.17 2.15
CA GLY A 46 7.47 0.97 1.02
C GLY A 46 6.08 1.52 1.25
N LEU A 47 5.22 0.73 1.89
CA LEU A 47 3.86 1.14 2.18
C LEU A 47 3.82 2.31 3.15
N ARG A 48 4.64 2.28 4.19
CA ARG A 48 4.74 3.39 5.14
C ARG A 48 5.17 4.67 4.46
N ASP A 49 6.18 4.56 3.61
CA ASP A 49 6.72 5.69 2.89
C ASP A 49 5.70 6.25 1.91
N TRP A 50 5.04 5.36 1.17
CA TRP A 50 4.02 5.73 0.22
C TRP A 50 2.86 6.44 0.90
N ALA A 51 2.38 5.88 2.03
CA ALA A 51 1.26 6.47 2.76
C ALA A 51 1.60 7.87 3.28
N ARG A 52 2.82 8.05 3.77
CA ARG A 52 3.27 9.36 4.25
C ARG A 52 3.27 10.38 3.10
N ARG A 53 3.78 10.00 1.95
CA ARG A 53 3.83 10.91 0.80
C ARG A 53 2.43 11.25 0.31
N GLU A 54 1.54 10.27 0.30
CA GLU A 54 0.14 10.51 -0.10
C GLU A 54 -0.55 11.44 0.88
N ALA A 55 -0.32 11.27 2.16
CA ALA A 55 -0.91 12.12 3.19
C ALA A 55 -0.44 13.57 3.04
N GLU A 56 0.83 13.77 2.75
CA GLU A 56 1.39 15.10 2.56
C GLU A 56 0.78 15.79 1.34
N GLN A 57 0.64 15.05 0.25
CA GLN A 57 0.02 15.59 -0.96
C GLN A 57 -1.46 15.88 -0.78
N SER A 58 -2.16 14.99 -0.07
CA SER A 58 -3.58 15.18 0.20
C SER A 58 -3.86 16.34 1.13
N ALA A 59 -2.94 16.63 2.05
CA ALA A 59 -3.10 17.75 2.99
C ALA A 59 -3.22 19.08 2.23
N ASP A 60 -2.44 19.23 1.17
CA ASP A 60 -2.49 20.45 0.35
C ASP A 60 -3.85 20.62 -0.34
N LYS A 61 -4.50 19.53 -0.66
CA LYS A 61 -5.77 19.55 -1.38
C LYS A 61 -6.98 19.71 -0.47
N ARG A 62 -6.78 19.45 0.83
CA ARG A 62 -7.87 19.53 1.80
C ARG A 62 -8.13 20.94 2.31
N ALA A 63 -7.26 21.84 2.02
CA ALA A 63 -7.35 23.20 2.54
C ALA A 63 -8.63 23.92 2.17
#